data_62ac50e82aafca6ed3231e6233f22409
#
_entry.id   62ac50e82aafca6ed3231e6233f22409
#
_cell.length_a   1.000
_cell.length_b   1.000
_cell.length_c   1.000
_cell.angle_alpha   90.00
_cell.angle_beta   90.00
_cell.angle_gamma   90.00
#
_symmetry.space_group_name_H-M   'P 1'
#
loop_
_entity.id
_entity.type
_entity.pdbx_description
1 polymer ?
#
loop_
_entity_poly.entity_id
_entity_poly.type
_entity_poly.pdbx_seq_one_letter_code
_entity_poly.pdbx_strand_id
1 'polypeptide(L)'
;MLAAADRIRDQHGWDLEPDLLAMFHLPNSAYPDLVHSDLPVDWGVWQDLSAGGPDVRPAVALHHLADAFASPAMRSWLRDWLRQDGRRCIGFAMVFEAWLGAVPPGYRHGDLAQASASDRVEARVVAAVDIDGRLHRAIRVRGAQVPTVTTWAVPPPRIRDTRIATGLTRLMRLARAL
;
A
#
# COMPACT_ATOMS: atom_id res chain seq x y z
N MET A 1 -3.53 1.77 -13.16
CA MET A 1 -3.93 2.18 -11.82
C MET A 1 -2.71 2.41 -10.92
N LEU A 2 -1.89 1.41 -10.51
CA LEU A 2 -0.73 1.64 -9.63
C LEU A 2 0.30 2.63 -10.19
N ALA A 3 0.58 2.58 -11.48
CA ALA A 3 1.45 3.57 -12.14
C ALA A 3 0.87 4.99 -12.13
N ALA A 4 -0.46 5.13 -12.01
CA ALA A 4 -1.09 6.44 -11.85
C ALA A 4 -0.91 6.94 -10.41
N ALA A 5 -1.07 6.09 -9.40
CA ALA A 5 -0.80 6.44 -8.01
C ALA A 5 0.65 6.89 -7.81
N ASP A 6 1.60 6.12 -8.36
CA ASP A 6 3.01 6.48 -8.35
C ASP A 6 3.27 7.83 -9.05
N ARG A 7 2.62 8.09 -10.20
CA ARG A 7 2.78 9.34 -10.93
C ARG A 7 2.23 10.55 -10.17
N ILE A 8 1.07 10.40 -9.52
CA ILE A 8 0.50 11.45 -8.68
C ILE A 8 1.47 11.79 -7.54
N ARG A 9 1.98 10.76 -6.89
CA ARG A 9 2.95 10.93 -5.80
C ARG A 9 4.25 11.58 -6.27
N ASP A 10 4.69 11.29 -7.49
CA ASP A 10 5.89 11.84 -8.10
C ASP A 10 5.85 13.36 -8.29
N GLN A 11 4.66 13.92 -8.49
CA GLN A 11 4.46 15.37 -8.57
C GLN A 11 4.83 16.09 -7.26
N HIS A 12 4.79 15.39 -6.14
CA HIS A 12 5.15 15.91 -4.82
C HIS A 12 6.61 15.61 -4.42
N GLY A 13 7.34 14.89 -5.25
CA GLY A 13 8.74 14.56 -5.03
C GLY A 13 8.98 13.26 -4.27
N TRP A 14 10.12 13.19 -3.59
CA TRP A 14 10.58 12.07 -2.76
C TRP A 14 10.61 12.47 -1.28
N ASP A 15 10.94 11.52 -0.41
CA ASP A 15 11.03 11.70 1.04
C ASP A 15 9.67 12.08 1.67
N LEU A 16 8.62 11.45 1.15
CA LEU A 16 7.24 11.66 1.57
C LEU A 16 6.79 10.58 2.55
N GLU A 17 5.94 10.99 3.51
CA GLU A 17 5.29 10.04 4.41
C GLU A 17 4.52 8.97 3.64
N PRO A 18 4.45 7.74 4.18
CA PRO A 18 3.64 6.68 3.61
C PRO A 18 2.17 7.09 3.46
N ASP A 19 1.52 6.60 2.43
CA ASP A 19 0.13 6.92 2.13
C ASP A 19 -0.69 5.66 1.90
N LEU A 20 -1.91 5.62 2.45
CA LEU A 20 -2.84 4.52 2.29
C LEU A 20 -4.01 4.97 1.40
N LEU A 21 -4.16 4.29 0.28
CA LEU A 21 -5.16 4.59 -0.73
C LEU A 21 -6.25 3.51 -0.72
N ALA A 22 -7.51 3.92 -0.83
CA ALA A 22 -8.58 3.01 -1.20
C ALA A 22 -8.88 3.16 -2.70
N MET A 23 -9.15 2.04 -3.32
CA MET A 23 -9.49 1.94 -4.72
C MET A 23 -10.99 1.71 -4.86
N PHE A 24 -11.67 2.55 -5.65
CA PHE A 24 -13.11 2.46 -5.84
C PHE A 24 -13.48 2.29 -7.30
N HIS A 25 -14.58 1.61 -7.52
CA HIS A 25 -15.33 1.65 -8.74
C HIS A 25 -16.52 2.60 -8.54
N LEU A 26 -16.61 3.63 -9.39
CA LEU A 26 -17.73 4.58 -9.37
C LEU A 26 -18.85 4.08 -10.29
N PRO A 27 -20.13 4.27 -9.94
CA PRO A 27 -21.27 3.75 -10.70
C PRO A 27 -21.30 4.18 -12.17
N ASN A 28 -20.76 5.37 -12.46
CA ASN A 28 -20.80 5.99 -13.78
C ASN A 28 -19.41 6.02 -14.47
N SER A 29 -18.41 5.36 -13.91
CA SER A 29 -17.06 5.29 -14.50
C SER A 29 -16.81 3.93 -15.13
N ALA A 30 -16.30 3.93 -16.36
CA ALA A 30 -15.86 2.71 -17.04
C ALA A 30 -14.55 2.15 -16.45
N TYR A 31 -13.85 2.94 -15.63
CA TYR A 31 -12.56 2.59 -15.05
C TYR A 31 -12.57 2.77 -13.53
N PRO A 32 -11.82 1.94 -12.79
CA PRO A 32 -11.62 2.13 -11.36
C PRO A 32 -10.89 3.45 -11.09
N ASP A 33 -11.44 4.29 -10.25
CA ASP A 33 -10.79 5.51 -9.80
C ASP A 33 -10.03 5.26 -8.49
N LEU A 34 -8.82 5.80 -8.40
CA LEU A 34 -8.10 5.92 -7.15
C LEU A 34 -8.61 7.17 -6.45
N VAL A 35 -9.38 6.97 -5.41
CA VAL A 35 -9.70 8.05 -4.48
C VAL A 35 -8.60 8.07 -3.43
N HIS A 36 -7.92 9.22 -3.29
CA HIS A 36 -7.11 9.50 -2.12
C HIS A 36 -7.98 9.23 -0.91
N SER A 37 -7.58 8.29 -0.09
CA SER A 37 -8.31 8.07 1.13
C SER A 37 -7.91 9.17 2.11
N ASP A 38 -8.73 10.20 2.23
CA ASP A 38 -8.89 10.85 3.52
C ASP A 38 -9.51 9.82 4.49
N LEU A 39 -8.87 8.65 4.63
CA LEU A 39 -9.17 7.82 5.78
C LEU A 39 -8.97 8.76 6.97
N PRO A 40 -9.95 8.94 7.86
CA PRO A 40 -9.78 9.70 9.09
C PRO A 40 -8.89 8.91 10.04
N VAL A 41 -7.77 8.58 9.54
CA VAL A 41 -6.64 8.18 10.32
C VAL A 41 -6.10 9.49 10.83
N ASP A 42 -6.33 9.74 12.11
CA ASP A 42 -5.60 10.78 12.79
C ASP A 42 -4.12 10.52 12.50
N TRP A 43 -3.52 11.38 11.69
CA TRP A 43 -2.08 11.31 11.39
C TRP A 43 -1.24 11.40 12.65
N GLY A 44 -1.81 11.89 13.78
CA GLY A 44 -1.27 11.72 15.11
C GLY A 44 -0.98 10.26 15.46
N VAL A 45 -1.81 9.31 15.02
CA VAL A 45 -1.52 7.87 15.20
C VAL A 45 -0.26 7.46 14.45
N TRP A 46 -0.02 8.01 13.25
CA TRP A 46 1.23 7.80 12.53
C TRP A 46 2.41 8.47 13.24
N GLN A 47 2.21 9.68 13.77
CA GLN A 47 3.23 10.43 14.51
C GLN A 47 3.51 9.81 15.87
N ASP A 48 2.50 9.35 16.63
CA ASP A 48 2.66 8.67 17.90
C ASP A 48 3.36 7.31 17.72
N LEU A 49 3.03 6.59 16.65
CA LEU A 49 3.76 5.38 16.27
C LEU A 49 5.20 5.71 15.84
N SER A 50 5.44 6.90 15.27
CA SER A 50 6.77 7.41 14.92
C SER A 50 7.54 7.96 16.13
N ALA A 51 6.87 8.42 17.19
CA ALA A 51 7.50 8.86 18.45
C ALA A 51 8.24 7.72 19.19
N GLY A 52 7.97 6.47 18.82
CA GLY A 52 8.73 5.29 19.23
C GLY A 52 10.09 5.11 18.53
N GLY A 53 10.48 6.05 17.63
CA GLY A 53 11.74 6.02 16.88
C GLY A 53 11.55 6.08 15.36
N PRO A 54 12.61 6.41 14.58
CA PRO A 54 12.53 6.60 13.13
C PRO A 54 12.17 5.33 12.33
N ASP A 55 11.83 4.26 12.99
CA ASP A 55 11.60 2.92 12.43
C ASP A 55 10.16 2.43 12.52
N VAL A 56 9.16 3.28 12.74
CA VAL A 56 7.77 2.80 12.58
C VAL A 56 7.53 2.53 11.12
N ARG A 57 7.81 1.29 10.80
CA ARG A 57 7.71 0.76 9.46
C ARG A 57 6.26 0.91 9.02
N PRO A 58 6.01 1.40 7.80
CA PRO A 58 4.67 1.52 7.21
C PRO A 58 3.78 0.29 7.45
N ALA A 59 4.40 -0.89 7.51
CA ALA A 59 3.76 -2.14 7.83
C ALA A 59 3.12 -2.20 9.22
N VAL A 60 3.76 -1.63 10.25
CA VAL A 60 3.25 -1.65 11.64
C VAL A 60 2.01 -0.77 11.74
N ALA A 61 2.09 0.44 11.20
CA ALA A 61 0.97 1.37 11.15
C ALA A 61 -0.25 0.77 10.41
N LEU A 62 -0.01 0.08 9.29
CA LEU A 62 -1.07 -0.59 8.53
C LEU A 62 -1.79 -1.67 9.36
N HIS A 63 -1.08 -2.42 10.20
CA HIS A 63 -1.68 -3.41 11.09
C HIS A 63 -2.47 -2.75 12.22
N HIS A 64 -1.96 -1.69 12.83
CA HIS A 64 -2.70 -0.92 13.85
C HIS A 64 -3.98 -0.31 13.29
N LEU A 65 -3.95 0.20 12.06
CA LEU A 65 -5.16 0.67 11.38
C LEU A 65 -6.18 -0.45 11.18
N ALA A 66 -5.73 -1.62 10.75
CA ALA A 66 -6.62 -2.77 10.60
C ALA A 66 -7.23 -3.20 11.95
N ASP A 67 -6.50 -3.08 13.06
CA ASP A 67 -7.01 -3.32 14.41
C ASP A 67 -8.04 -2.25 14.82
N ALA A 68 -7.75 -0.99 14.58
CA ALA A 68 -8.68 0.12 14.86
C ALA A 68 -9.99 -0.05 14.09
N PHE A 69 -9.93 -0.34 12.79
CA PHE A 69 -11.12 -0.58 11.95
C PHE A 69 -11.89 -1.85 12.31
N ALA A 70 -11.29 -2.79 13.01
CA ALA A 70 -11.99 -3.96 13.54
C ALA A 70 -12.87 -3.63 14.75
N SER A 71 -12.68 -2.46 15.41
CA SER A 71 -13.52 -2.04 16.53
C SER A 71 -14.96 -1.71 16.09
N PRO A 72 -15.99 -1.92 16.91
CA PRO A 72 -17.39 -1.69 16.52
C PRO A 72 -17.68 -0.27 16.02
N ALA A 73 -17.14 0.73 16.70
CA ALA A 73 -17.32 2.15 16.33
C ALA A 73 -16.71 2.48 14.96
N MET A 74 -15.46 2.06 14.76
CA MET A 74 -14.76 2.34 13.50
C MET A 74 -15.30 1.49 12.33
N ARG A 75 -15.84 0.30 12.60
CA ARG A 75 -16.50 -0.52 11.56
C ARG A 75 -17.73 0.17 10.97
N SER A 76 -18.58 0.80 11.80
CA SER A 76 -19.73 1.55 11.28
C SER A 76 -19.28 2.69 10.41
N TRP A 77 -18.33 3.48 10.91
CA TRP A 77 -17.77 4.59 10.17
C TRP A 77 -17.13 4.13 8.84
N LEU A 78 -16.30 3.07 8.86
CA LEU A 78 -15.65 2.53 7.65
C LEU A 78 -16.69 2.07 6.62
N ARG A 79 -17.79 1.43 7.08
CA ARG A 79 -18.90 1.03 6.20
C ARG A 79 -19.50 2.24 5.48
N ASP A 80 -19.83 3.29 6.23
CA ASP A 80 -20.49 4.48 5.67
C ASP A 80 -19.54 5.18 4.69
N TRP A 81 -18.27 5.29 5.04
CA TRP A 81 -17.25 5.86 4.19
C TRP A 81 -17.02 5.04 2.91
N LEU A 82 -16.96 3.71 2.99
CA LEU A 82 -16.78 2.83 1.83
C LEU A 82 -17.94 2.88 0.84
N ARG A 83 -19.14 3.25 1.30
CA ARG A 83 -20.38 3.31 0.50
C ARG A 83 -20.79 4.72 0.08
N GLN A 84 -20.03 5.70 0.50
CA GLN A 84 -20.31 7.10 0.17
C GLN A 84 -20.45 7.25 -1.35
N ASP A 85 -21.42 8.05 -1.81
CA ASP A 85 -21.69 8.35 -3.22
C ASP A 85 -21.94 7.11 -4.11
N GLY A 86 -22.39 6.00 -3.52
CA GLY A 86 -22.66 4.76 -4.24
C GLY A 86 -21.40 4.06 -4.78
N ARG A 87 -20.22 4.50 -4.38
CA ARG A 87 -18.96 3.88 -4.78
C ARG A 87 -18.80 2.47 -4.20
N ARG A 88 -18.06 1.63 -4.89
CA ARG A 88 -17.73 0.28 -4.45
C ARG A 88 -16.23 0.16 -4.23
N CYS A 89 -15.82 -0.18 -3.02
CA CYS A 89 -14.42 -0.46 -2.75
C CYS A 89 -13.99 -1.74 -3.48
N ILE A 90 -12.92 -1.65 -4.25
CA ILE A 90 -12.34 -2.75 -5.04
C ILE A 90 -10.93 -3.11 -4.60
N GLY A 91 -10.35 -2.40 -3.63
CA GLY A 91 -9.03 -2.71 -3.10
C GLY A 91 -8.47 -1.62 -2.21
N PHE A 92 -7.30 -1.93 -1.64
CA PHE A 92 -6.46 -0.97 -0.91
C PHE A 92 -5.05 -1.00 -1.46
N ALA A 93 -4.39 0.14 -1.46
CA ALA A 93 -2.99 0.27 -1.84
C ALA A 93 -2.24 1.09 -0.80
N MET A 94 -0.96 0.80 -0.62
CA MET A 94 -0.06 1.58 0.21
C MET A 94 1.11 2.06 -0.64
N VAL A 95 1.41 3.35 -0.56
CA VAL A 95 2.56 3.98 -1.19
C VAL A 95 3.57 4.30 -0.10
N PHE A 96 4.81 3.91 -0.30
CA PHE A 96 5.90 4.18 0.65
C PHE A 96 7.25 4.15 -0.07
N GLU A 97 8.24 4.73 0.55
CA GLU A 97 9.61 4.70 0.08
C GLU A 97 10.42 3.70 0.90
N ALA A 98 11.33 3.00 0.24
CA ALA A 98 12.14 1.97 0.86
C ALA A 98 13.50 1.82 0.17
N TRP A 99 14.48 1.40 0.94
CA TRP A 99 15.76 0.97 0.41
C TRP A 99 15.67 -0.48 -0.02
N LEU A 100 15.79 -0.73 -1.30
CA LEU A 100 15.82 -2.07 -1.88
C LEU A 100 17.28 -2.47 -2.11
N GLY A 101 17.63 -3.71 -1.80
CA GLY A 101 18.91 -4.26 -2.23
C GLY A 101 18.98 -4.23 -3.77
N ALA A 102 20.11 -3.83 -4.33
CA ALA A 102 20.33 -3.93 -5.75
C ALA A 102 20.16 -5.40 -6.16
N VAL A 103 19.24 -5.65 -7.10
CA VAL A 103 19.03 -6.98 -7.68
C VAL A 103 19.94 -7.06 -8.90
N PRO A 104 21.08 -7.77 -8.85
CA PRO A 104 21.88 -7.98 -10.05
C PRO A 104 21.03 -8.63 -11.14
N PRO A 105 21.26 -8.33 -12.42
CA PRO A 105 20.61 -9.03 -13.52
C PRO A 105 20.77 -10.54 -13.36
N GLY A 106 19.65 -11.28 -13.26
CA GLY A 106 19.66 -12.73 -13.06
C GLY A 106 19.42 -13.22 -11.62
N TYR A 107 19.37 -12.34 -10.63
CA TYR A 107 19.10 -12.71 -9.23
C TYR A 107 17.60 -12.98 -8.98
N ARG A 108 17.32 -14.06 -8.27
CA ARG A 108 15.96 -14.35 -7.80
C ARG A 108 15.70 -13.60 -6.49
N HIS A 109 14.48 -13.09 -6.32
CA HIS A 109 14.03 -12.22 -5.21
C HIS A 109 14.28 -12.70 -3.77
N GLY A 110 14.96 -13.83 -3.54
CA GLY A 110 15.24 -14.39 -2.21
C GLY A 110 16.49 -13.84 -1.51
N ASP A 111 17.42 -13.23 -2.26
CA ASP A 111 18.76 -12.92 -1.75
C ASP A 111 18.92 -11.46 -1.28
N LEU A 112 17.82 -10.70 -1.20
CA LEU A 112 17.83 -9.28 -0.82
C LEU A 112 18.25 -9.02 0.65
N ALA A 113 18.24 -10.04 1.50
CA ALA A 113 18.64 -9.92 2.90
C ALA A 113 20.16 -9.80 3.08
N GLN A 114 20.95 -10.12 2.06
CA GLN A 114 22.43 -10.15 2.14
C GLN A 114 23.12 -9.04 1.32
N ALA A 115 22.34 -8.16 0.66
CA ALA A 115 22.92 -7.04 -0.06
C ALA A 115 23.67 -6.09 0.91
N SER A 116 24.90 -5.74 0.58
CA SER A 116 25.66 -4.78 1.37
C SER A 116 24.95 -3.40 1.34
N ALA A 117 25.21 -2.54 2.32
CA ALA A 117 24.59 -1.19 2.37
C ALA A 117 24.89 -0.38 1.10
N SER A 118 26.04 -0.62 0.45
CA SER A 118 26.46 0.01 -0.80
C SER A 118 25.62 -0.41 -2.02
N ASP A 119 24.91 -1.55 -1.94
CA ASP A 119 24.14 -2.09 -3.07
C ASP A 119 22.64 -1.78 -2.96
N ARG A 120 22.27 -0.91 -2.03
CA ARG A 120 20.88 -0.51 -1.84
C ARG A 120 20.53 0.66 -2.75
N VAL A 121 19.37 0.55 -3.39
CA VAL A 121 18.79 1.63 -4.18
C VAL A 121 17.50 2.09 -3.52
N GLU A 122 17.30 3.39 -3.49
CA GLU A 122 16.06 3.95 -3.01
C GLU A 122 14.96 3.77 -4.05
N ALA A 123 13.80 3.34 -3.60
CA ALA A 123 12.66 3.10 -4.47
C ALA A 123 11.34 3.47 -3.80
N ARG A 124 10.42 3.99 -4.61
CA ARG A 124 9.02 4.13 -4.24
C ARG A 124 8.30 2.85 -4.60
N VAL A 125 7.55 2.32 -3.65
CA VAL A 125 6.77 1.10 -3.78
C VAL A 125 5.29 1.43 -3.64
N VAL A 126 4.48 1.01 -4.59
CA VAL A 126 3.02 0.96 -4.47
C VAL A 126 2.66 -0.51 -4.37
N ALA A 127 2.18 -0.95 -3.22
CA ALA A 127 1.67 -2.30 -3.00
C ALA A 127 0.16 -2.25 -2.84
N ALA A 128 -0.58 -3.14 -3.51
CA ALA A 128 -2.03 -3.17 -3.43
C ALA A 128 -2.60 -4.59 -3.38
N VAL A 129 -3.77 -4.71 -2.72
CA VAL A 129 -4.60 -5.91 -2.73
C VAL A 129 -5.97 -5.53 -3.28
N ASP A 130 -6.43 -6.25 -4.30
CA ASP A 130 -7.76 -6.03 -4.87
C ASP A 130 -8.83 -6.92 -4.20
N ILE A 131 -10.08 -6.69 -4.59
CA ILE A 131 -11.24 -7.43 -4.08
C ILE A 131 -11.17 -8.91 -4.39
N ASP A 132 -10.47 -9.33 -5.44
CA ASP A 132 -10.27 -10.74 -5.77
C ASP A 132 -9.12 -11.38 -4.99
N GLY A 133 -8.41 -10.60 -4.17
CA GLY A 133 -7.25 -11.03 -3.38
C GLY A 133 -5.96 -11.09 -4.17
N ARG A 134 -5.93 -10.52 -5.39
CA ARG A 134 -4.71 -10.40 -6.16
C ARG A 134 -3.79 -9.37 -5.54
N LEU A 135 -2.52 -9.66 -5.56
CA LEU A 135 -1.47 -8.70 -5.17
C LEU A 135 -0.92 -7.99 -6.39
N HIS A 136 -0.81 -6.68 -6.26
CA HIS A 136 -0.24 -5.79 -7.27
C HIS A 136 0.92 -5.01 -6.64
N ARG A 137 1.98 -4.78 -7.40
CA ARG A 137 3.10 -3.98 -6.96
C ARG A 137 3.66 -3.16 -8.11
N ALA A 138 3.87 -1.87 -7.86
CA ALA A 138 4.67 -1.02 -8.72
C ALA A 138 5.93 -0.61 -7.93
N ILE A 139 7.08 -0.63 -8.57
CA ILE A 139 8.36 -0.20 -8.00
C ILE A 139 8.99 0.78 -8.97
N ARG A 140 9.27 1.98 -8.49
CA ARG A 140 10.09 2.95 -9.19
C ARG A 140 11.37 3.22 -8.40
N VAL A 141 12.50 2.93 -8.99
CA VAL A 141 13.81 3.32 -8.44
C VAL A 141 13.98 4.83 -8.59
N ARG A 142 14.57 5.50 -7.61
CA ARG A 142 14.86 6.94 -7.66
C ARG A 142 15.68 7.26 -8.92
N GLY A 143 15.20 8.22 -9.71
CA GLY A 143 15.77 8.57 -11.02
C GLY A 143 15.19 7.81 -12.21
N ALA A 144 14.41 6.73 -12.01
CA ALA A 144 13.72 6.05 -13.10
C ALA A 144 12.48 6.83 -13.56
N GLN A 145 12.23 6.85 -14.86
CA GLN A 145 11.10 7.57 -15.47
C GLN A 145 9.75 6.90 -15.21
N VAL A 146 9.74 5.57 -15.13
CA VAL A 146 8.52 4.77 -14.99
C VAL A 146 8.70 3.64 -14.00
N PRO A 147 7.64 3.25 -13.25
CA PRO A 147 7.70 2.10 -12.38
C PRO A 147 7.61 0.79 -13.15
N THR A 148 8.23 -0.26 -12.61
CA THR A 148 7.97 -1.64 -13.01
C THR A 148 6.73 -2.14 -12.26
N VAL A 149 5.72 -2.62 -13.00
CA VAL A 149 4.46 -3.13 -12.42
C VAL A 149 4.39 -4.63 -12.53
N THR A 150 4.02 -5.29 -11.43
CA THR A 150 3.82 -6.74 -11.35
C THR A 150 2.48 -7.05 -10.68
N THR A 151 1.75 -8.03 -11.21
CA THR A 151 0.50 -8.54 -10.64
C THR A 151 0.58 -10.04 -10.44
N TRP A 152 0.15 -10.51 -9.29
CA TRP A 152 0.06 -11.94 -8.96
C TRP A 152 -1.39 -12.31 -8.64
N ALA A 153 -1.98 -13.19 -9.44
CA ALA A 153 -3.24 -13.83 -9.11
C ALA A 153 -3.07 -14.77 -7.89
N VAL A 154 -1.94 -15.48 -7.85
CA VAL A 154 -1.50 -16.30 -6.72
C VAL A 154 -0.10 -15.85 -6.35
N PRO A 155 0.05 -14.97 -5.35
CA PRO A 155 1.36 -14.47 -4.98
C PRO A 155 2.21 -15.55 -4.32
N PRO A 156 3.51 -15.62 -4.61
CA PRO A 156 4.40 -16.54 -3.93
C PRO A 156 4.49 -16.19 -2.44
N PRO A 157 4.74 -17.18 -1.55
CA PRO A 157 4.75 -16.97 -0.09
C PRO A 157 5.61 -15.78 0.35
N ARG A 158 6.79 -15.63 -0.20
CA ARG A 158 7.72 -14.51 0.09
C ARG A 158 7.16 -13.11 -0.20
N ILE A 159 6.15 -13.00 -1.06
CA ILE A 159 5.45 -11.75 -1.36
C ILE A 159 4.16 -11.65 -0.55
N ARG A 160 3.38 -12.74 -0.53
CA ARG A 160 2.10 -12.83 0.18
C ARG A 160 2.27 -12.61 1.68
N ASP A 161 3.31 -13.17 2.26
CA ASP A 161 3.55 -13.20 3.70
C ASP A 161 4.33 -11.96 4.19
N THR A 162 4.57 -10.97 3.33
CA THR A 162 5.10 -9.68 3.77
C THR A 162 4.10 -8.94 4.66
N ARG A 163 4.59 -8.18 5.63
CA ARG A 163 3.73 -7.42 6.55
C ARG A 163 2.80 -6.44 5.82
N ILE A 164 3.26 -5.80 4.74
CA ILE A 164 2.42 -4.91 3.94
C ILE A 164 1.29 -5.70 3.27
N ALA A 165 1.60 -6.80 2.59
CA ALA A 165 0.59 -7.61 1.90
C ALA A 165 -0.44 -8.20 2.87
N THR A 166 0.00 -8.68 4.04
CA THR A 166 -0.90 -9.21 5.07
C THR A 166 -1.78 -8.11 5.69
N GLY A 167 -1.25 -6.92 5.93
CA GLY A 167 -2.00 -5.76 6.43
C GLY A 167 -3.07 -5.31 5.44
N LEU A 168 -2.71 -5.13 4.16
CA LEU A 168 -3.67 -4.79 3.09
C LEU A 168 -4.74 -5.87 2.91
N THR A 169 -4.35 -7.14 2.94
CA THR A 169 -5.31 -8.27 2.88
C THR A 169 -6.29 -8.23 4.05
N ARG A 170 -5.82 -7.87 5.24
CA ARG A 170 -6.66 -7.73 6.43
C ARG A 170 -7.67 -6.59 6.28
N LEU A 171 -7.23 -5.42 5.80
CA LEU A 171 -8.12 -4.29 5.48
C LEU A 171 -9.18 -4.69 4.45
N MET A 172 -8.76 -5.39 3.38
CA MET A 172 -9.69 -5.84 2.35
C MET A 172 -10.73 -6.83 2.90
N ARG A 173 -10.34 -7.74 3.80
CA ARG A 173 -11.28 -8.65 4.47
C ARG A 173 -12.28 -7.91 5.35
N LEU A 174 -11.83 -6.88 6.09
CA LEU A 174 -12.72 -6.04 6.87
C LEU A 174 -13.73 -5.31 5.97
N ALA A 175 -13.27 -4.68 4.88
CA ALA A 175 -14.15 -3.99 3.95
C ALA A 175 -15.18 -4.91 3.29
N ARG A 176 -14.82 -6.17 3.00
CA ARG A 176 -15.75 -7.18 2.43
C ARG A 176 -16.78 -7.69 3.44
N ALA A 177 -16.50 -7.62 4.74
CA ALA A 177 -17.39 -8.06 5.81
C ALA A 177 -18.39 -6.97 6.25
N LEU A 178 -18.35 -5.77 5.66
CA LEU A 178 -19.21 -4.63 5.93
C LEU A 178 -20.30 -4.48 4.88
#